data_40d83b166ee0eb22e4564f3f9f827618
#
_entry.id   40d83b166ee0eb22e4564f3f9f827618
#
_cell.length_a   1.000
_cell.length_b   1.000
_cell.length_c   1.000
_cell.angle_alpha   90.00
_cell.angle_beta   90.00
_cell.angle_gamma   90.00
#
_symmetry.space_group_name_H-M   'P 1'
#
loop_
_entity.id
_entity.type
_entity.pdbx_description
1 polymer ?
#
loop_
_entity_poly.entity_id
_entity_poly.type
_entity_poly.pdbx_seq_one_letter_code
_entity_poly.pdbx_strand_id
1 'polypeptide(L)'
;MRKYLLSSVFCGLCVLGIQAQVTLKGVAVKMNSDFTPVAGVEVVVQGGVPTLTDGASTFILKLPHMESGDLLFDIRISKQGMEIVNLKEVEQWVASGDILYKVVLCPKGYIEQSRRKFYNIGKSYYQREYERKLQELRVTRELQQADIATFEQEMSQLSQEYDKRMKLLDYYADKFARINKDELSAMERQAMALVEKGDIDGAIHIYEASGIVEQFSNKMAQRDSLQQSLQTTRRLIKQQLEWYEKEGGSVSQEKAIQLKQALQQLEEKYKLMNRK
;
A
#
# COMPACT_ATOMS: atom_id res chain seq x y z
N MET A 1 25.06 -63.29 -47.71
CA MET A 1 23.92 -62.67 -47.07
C MET A 1 24.37 -62.16 -45.68
N ARG A 2 24.64 -60.86 -45.56
CA ARG A 2 25.03 -60.20 -44.30
C ARG A 2 23.88 -59.27 -43.88
N LYS A 3 23.21 -59.59 -42.78
CA LYS A 3 22.17 -58.78 -42.16
C LYS A 3 22.84 -57.72 -41.31
N TYR A 4 22.65 -56.45 -41.65
CA TYR A 4 23.03 -55.33 -40.80
C TYR A 4 21.91 -55.01 -39.83
N LEU A 5 22.18 -55.21 -38.55
CA LEU A 5 21.34 -54.76 -37.42
C LEU A 5 21.68 -53.27 -37.23
N LEU A 6 20.73 -52.39 -37.54
CA LEU A 6 20.75 -50.98 -37.15
C LEU A 6 20.29 -50.88 -35.71
N SER A 7 21.22 -50.67 -34.78
CA SER A 7 20.96 -50.30 -33.40
C SER A 7 20.62 -48.79 -33.34
N SER A 8 19.34 -48.50 -33.16
CA SER A 8 18.83 -47.13 -32.94
C SER A 8 19.15 -46.70 -31.52
N VAL A 9 20.21 -45.92 -31.31
CA VAL A 9 20.47 -45.28 -30.01
C VAL A 9 19.54 -44.07 -29.92
N PHE A 10 18.46 -44.25 -29.14
CA PHE A 10 17.56 -43.18 -28.77
C PHE A 10 18.23 -42.35 -27.65
N CYS A 11 18.93 -41.28 -28.06
CA CYS A 11 19.55 -40.34 -27.18
C CYS A 11 18.43 -39.45 -26.61
N GLY A 12 17.91 -39.86 -25.44
CA GLY A 12 16.95 -39.05 -24.67
C GLY A 12 17.61 -37.74 -24.18
N LEU A 13 17.43 -36.66 -24.91
CA LEU A 13 17.73 -35.32 -24.41
C LEU A 13 16.82 -35.07 -23.20
N CYS A 14 17.34 -35.31 -22.00
CA CYS A 14 16.77 -34.67 -20.77
C CYS A 14 16.99 -33.17 -20.91
N VAL A 15 15.99 -32.46 -21.41
CA VAL A 15 15.90 -31.01 -21.25
C VAL A 15 15.71 -30.75 -19.74
N LEU A 16 16.81 -30.62 -19.02
CA LEU A 16 16.81 -30.04 -17.70
C LEU A 16 16.32 -28.61 -17.88
N GLY A 17 15.04 -28.39 -17.63
CA GLY A 17 14.48 -27.04 -17.57
C GLY A 17 15.27 -26.25 -16.54
N ILE A 18 16.11 -25.35 -16.98
CA ILE A 18 16.75 -24.36 -16.12
C ILE A 18 15.59 -23.46 -15.64
N GLN A 19 15.04 -23.79 -14.50
CA GLN A 19 14.09 -22.88 -13.83
C GLN A 19 14.90 -21.63 -13.49
N ALA A 20 14.55 -20.52 -14.12
CA ALA A 20 15.14 -19.22 -13.84
C ALA A 20 14.84 -18.86 -12.38
N GLN A 21 15.85 -18.96 -11.54
CA GLN A 21 15.77 -18.56 -10.14
C GLN A 21 15.89 -17.04 -10.05
N VAL A 22 14.85 -16.37 -9.61
CA VAL A 22 14.92 -14.92 -9.32
C VAL A 22 15.60 -14.71 -7.96
N THR A 23 16.53 -13.76 -7.94
CA THR A 23 17.25 -13.37 -6.72
C THR A 23 17.01 -11.90 -6.46
N LEU A 24 16.37 -11.58 -5.35
CA LEU A 24 16.18 -10.19 -4.91
C LEU A 24 17.37 -9.75 -4.08
N LYS A 25 17.78 -8.50 -4.28
CA LYS A 25 18.81 -7.85 -3.47
C LYS A 25 18.16 -6.65 -2.77
N GLY A 26 18.45 -6.48 -1.50
CA GLY A 26 17.91 -5.35 -0.76
C GLY A 26 18.78 -4.92 0.41
N VAL A 27 18.37 -3.82 1.02
CA VAL A 27 19.03 -3.22 2.17
C VAL A 27 18.00 -2.88 3.24
N ALA A 28 18.39 -2.99 4.51
CA ALA A 28 17.59 -2.54 5.63
C ALA A 28 18.30 -1.39 6.36
N VAL A 29 17.60 -0.26 6.52
CA VAL A 29 18.17 0.98 7.06
C VAL A 29 17.24 1.59 8.10
N LYS A 30 17.81 2.38 9.01
CA LYS A 30 17.01 3.19 9.95
C LYS A 30 16.42 4.40 9.24
N MET A 31 15.27 4.83 9.72
CA MET A 31 14.64 6.10 9.38
C MET A 31 15.40 7.25 10.05
N ASN A 32 16.55 7.60 9.49
CA ASN A 32 17.36 8.76 9.90
C ASN A 32 18.11 9.34 8.69
N SER A 33 18.74 10.52 8.86
CA SER A 33 19.49 11.23 7.80
C SER A 33 20.55 10.37 7.11
N ASP A 34 21.19 9.51 7.87
CA ASP A 34 22.37 8.78 7.40
C ASP A 34 22.00 7.38 6.86
N PHE A 35 20.71 7.03 6.86
CA PHE A 35 20.26 5.67 6.52
C PHE A 35 21.12 4.59 7.18
N THR A 36 21.30 4.73 8.49
CA THR A 36 22.17 3.82 9.25
C THR A 36 21.79 2.37 8.97
N PRO A 37 22.76 1.52 8.57
CA PRO A 37 22.53 0.11 8.31
C PRO A 37 21.91 -0.63 9.51
N VAL A 38 20.99 -1.58 9.23
CA VAL A 38 20.40 -2.45 10.24
C VAL A 38 20.67 -3.90 9.90
N ALA A 39 21.57 -4.52 10.66
CA ALA A 39 21.87 -5.94 10.55
C ALA A 39 20.85 -6.81 11.28
N GLY A 40 20.72 -8.08 10.84
CA GLY A 40 19.89 -9.09 11.48
C GLY A 40 18.40 -8.78 11.37
N VAL A 41 17.96 -8.13 10.29
CA VAL A 41 16.55 -8.02 9.90
C VAL A 41 16.18 -9.28 9.17
N GLU A 42 15.19 -9.99 9.65
CA GLU A 42 14.64 -11.16 8.97
C GLU A 42 13.70 -10.74 7.84
N VAL A 43 13.92 -11.30 6.66
CA VAL A 43 13.06 -11.11 5.48
C VAL A 43 12.58 -12.48 5.00
N VAL A 44 11.28 -12.65 5.00
CA VAL A 44 10.58 -13.88 4.56
C VAL A 44 9.55 -13.50 3.52
N VAL A 45 9.51 -14.27 2.44
CA VAL A 45 8.51 -14.15 1.36
C VAL A 45 7.97 -15.53 1.08
N GLN A 46 6.70 -15.65 0.79
CA GLN A 46 6.10 -16.94 0.42
C GLN A 46 6.81 -17.55 -0.78
N GLY A 47 7.25 -18.79 -0.67
CA GLY A 47 8.02 -19.48 -1.72
C GLY A 47 9.50 -19.10 -1.81
N GLY A 48 9.98 -18.17 -0.98
CA GLY A 48 11.37 -17.78 -0.87
C GLY A 48 12.09 -18.46 0.29
N VAL A 49 13.42 -18.40 0.26
CA VAL A 49 14.26 -18.87 1.38
C VAL A 49 14.42 -17.73 2.38
N PRO A 50 14.00 -17.89 3.65
CA PRO A 50 14.19 -16.86 4.67
C PRO A 50 15.63 -16.38 4.75
N THR A 51 15.84 -15.09 4.86
CA THR A 51 17.17 -14.49 4.91
C THR A 51 17.28 -13.44 6.01
N LEU A 52 18.51 -13.19 6.47
CA LEU A 52 18.82 -12.13 7.43
C LEU A 52 19.72 -11.10 6.76
N THR A 53 19.54 -9.83 7.10
CA THR A 53 20.51 -8.81 6.68
C THR A 53 21.85 -9.02 7.37
N ASP A 54 22.93 -8.86 6.62
CA ASP A 54 24.30 -8.94 7.10
C ASP A 54 24.76 -7.67 7.86
N GLY A 55 26.05 -7.60 8.20
CA GLY A 55 26.64 -6.45 8.88
C GLY A 55 26.62 -5.15 8.06
N ALA A 56 26.52 -5.25 6.73
CA ALA A 56 26.34 -4.13 5.81
C ALA A 56 24.87 -3.79 5.55
N SER A 57 23.94 -4.42 6.27
CA SER A 57 22.49 -4.31 6.13
C SER A 57 21.91 -4.89 4.83
N THR A 58 22.69 -5.64 4.08
CA THR A 58 22.23 -6.23 2.81
C THR A 58 21.58 -7.59 3.06
N PHE A 59 20.57 -7.90 2.22
CA PHE A 59 19.97 -9.23 2.15
C PHE A 59 19.87 -9.71 0.71
N ILE A 60 19.95 -11.02 0.56
CA ILE A 60 19.77 -11.70 -0.72
C ILE A 60 18.69 -12.76 -0.52
N LEU A 61 17.55 -12.57 -1.18
CA LEU A 61 16.40 -13.47 -1.09
C LEU A 61 16.30 -14.27 -2.39
N LYS A 62 16.38 -15.59 -2.29
CA LYS A 62 16.27 -16.51 -3.42
C LYS A 62 14.82 -16.97 -3.58
N LEU A 63 14.30 -16.87 -4.78
CA LEU A 63 12.93 -17.23 -5.18
C LEU A 63 12.98 -18.35 -6.24
N PRO A 64 13.08 -19.61 -5.84
CA PRO A 64 13.34 -20.73 -6.77
C PRO A 64 12.19 -21.03 -7.72
N HIS A 65 10.98 -20.57 -7.42
CA HIS A 65 9.76 -20.91 -8.18
C HIS A 65 9.01 -19.67 -8.69
N MET A 66 9.67 -18.53 -8.76
CA MET A 66 9.08 -17.29 -9.24
C MET A 66 9.76 -16.78 -10.49
N GLU A 67 8.99 -16.14 -11.36
CA GLU A 67 9.46 -15.47 -12.55
C GLU A 67 9.63 -13.97 -12.31
N SER A 68 10.45 -13.31 -13.13
CA SER A 68 10.60 -11.86 -13.06
C SER A 68 9.29 -11.18 -13.41
N GLY A 69 8.83 -10.28 -12.54
CA GLY A 69 7.54 -9.59 -12.64
C GLY A 69 6.43 -10.16 -11.77
N ASP A 70 6.61 -11.34 -11.19
CA ASP A 70 5.63 -11.91 -10.25
C ASP A 70 5.49 -11.03 -9.01
N LEU A 71 4.23 -10.84 -8.56
CA LEU A 71 3.96 -10.17 -7.29
C LEU A 71 4.39 -11.04 -6.12
N LEU A 72 5.09 -10.45 -5.16
CA LEU A 72 5.46 -11.15 -3.94
C LEU A 72 4.30 -11.14 -2.95
N PHE A 73 4.06 -12.28 -2.31
CA PHE A 73 2.99 -12.46 -1.34
C PHE A 73 3.55 -12.84 0.03
N ASP A 74 2.76 -12.54 1.07
CA ASP A 74 3.08 -12.86 2.47
C ASP A 74 4.51 -12.44 2.85
N ILE A 75 4.85 -11.19 2.51
CA ILE A 75 6.14 -10.61 2.85
C ILE A 75 6.13 -10.29 4.34
N ARG A 76 7.00 -10.95 5.08
CA ARG A 76 7.20 -10.71 6.51
C ARG A 76 8.60 -10.21 6.74
N ILE A 77 8.71 -9.05 7.35
CA ILE A 77 9.98 -8.46 7.74
C ILE A 77 9.93 -8.22 9.24
N SER A 78 10.92 -8.71 9.95
CA SER A 78 10.96 -8.60 11.41
C SER A 78 12.33 -8.22 11.94
N LYS A 79 12.30 -7.34 12.94
CA LYS A 79 13.45 -7.00 13.77
C LYS A 79 12.96 -6.64 15.16
N GLN A 80 13.53 -7.27 16.18
CA GLN A 80 13.15 -7.01 17.57
C GLN A 80 13.27 -5.51 17.92
N GLY A 81 12.21 -4.95 18.49
CA GLY A 81 12.16 -3.56 18.92
C GLY A 81 12.01 -2.53 17.79
N MET A 82 11.78 -2.97 16.56
CA MET A 82 11.62 -2.09 15.40
C MET A 82 10.32 -2.39 14.65
N GLU A 83 9.86 -1.42 13.87
CA GLU A 83 8.71 -1.52 12.95
C GLU A 83 9.06 -0.95 11.58
N ILE A 84 8.33 -1.39 10.54
CA ILE A 84 8.58 -1.01 9.16
C ILE A 84 7.87 0.31 8.86
N VAL A 85 8.61 1.28 8.35
CA VAL A 85 8.09 2.60 7.94
C VAL A 85 7.41 2.53 6.57
N ASN A 86 8.06 1.91 5.59
CA ASN A 86 7.62 1.82 4.20
C ASN A 86 6.85 0.53 3.88
N LEU A 87 6.01 0.06 4.79
CA LEU A 87 5.26 -1.19 4.64
C LEU A 87 4.45 -1.25 3.35
N LYS A 88 3.81 -0.15 2.95
CA LYS A 88 3.01 -0.09 1.71
C LYS A 88 3.83 -0.31 0.44
N GLU A 89 5.11 0.10 0.44
CA GLU A 89 6.03 -0.16 -0.67
C GLU A 89 6.47 -1.63 -0.66
N VAL A 90 6.78 -2.16 0.51
CA VAL A 90 7.17 -3.56 0.71
C VAL A 90 6.05 -4.51 0.23
N GLU A 91 4.80 -4.22 0.55
CA GLU A 91 3.63 -5.01 0.14
C GLU A 91 3.40 -5.02 -1.38
N GLN A 92 4.05 -4.11 -2.12
CA GLN A 92 3.96 -4.00 -3.58
C GLN A 92 5.19 -4.54 -4.31
N TRP A 93 6.11 -5.20 -3.62
CA TRP A 93 7.29 -5.76 -4.25
C TRP A 93 6.93 -6.83 -5.29
N VAL A 94 7.69 -6.81 -6.38
CA VAL A 94 7.63 -7.79 -7.46
C VAL A 94 8.93 -8.56 -7.52
N ALA A 95 8.94 -9.77 -8.03
CA ALA A 95 10.15 -10.54 -8.22
C ALA A 95 11.01 -9.90 -9.34
N SER A 96 12.14 -9.28 -8.99
CA SER A 96 13.07 -8.71 -9.98
C SER A 96 14.50 -8.73 -9.42
N GLY A 97 15.44 -9.16 -10.27
CA GLY A 97 16.87 -9.13 -9.93
C GLY A 97 17.51 -7.74 -10.11
N ASP A 98 16.84 -6.83 -10.81
CA ASP A 98 17.39 -5.53 -11.24
C ASP A 98 17.02 -4.39 -10.28
N ILE A 99 16.12 -4.66 -9.33
CA ILE A 99 15.63 -3.66 -8.36
C ILE A 99 16.37 -3.86 -7.03
N LEU A 100 16.85 -2.76 -6.44
CA LEU A 100 17.33 -2.75 -5.07
C LEU A 100 16.16 -2.47 -4.10
N TYR A 101 15.78 -3.46 -3.32
CA TYR A 101 14.68 -3.37 -2.36
C TYR A 101 15.13 -2.71 -1.07
N LYS A 102 14.40 -1.68 -0.64
CA LYS A 102 14.74 -0.92 0.56
C LYS A 102 13.72 -1.19 1.65
N VAL A 103 14.17 -1.59 2.83
CA VAL A 103 13.38 -1.69 4.06
C VAL A 103 13.79 -0.56 4.98
N VAL A 104 12.84 0.30 5.33
CA VAL A 104 13.09 1.41 6.27
C VAL A 104 12.45 1.06 7.61
N LEU A 105 13.24 1.14 8.67
CA LEU A 105 12.87 0.72 10.02
C LEU A 105 12.96 1.90 11.00
N CYS A 106 12.04 1.96 11.96
CA CYS A 106 12.07 2.87 13.09
C CYS A 106 11.83 2.10 14.41
N PRO A 107 12.06 2.69 15.57
CA PRO A 107 11.72 2.08 16.85
C PRO A 107 10.23 1.75 16.92
N LYS A 108 9.88 0.60 17.49
CA LYS A 108 8.50 0.15 17.66
C LYS A 108 7.67 1.17 18.44
N GLY A 109 6.50 1.53 17.89
CA GLY A 109 5.59 2.51 18.46
C GLY A 109 5.86 3.96 18.04
N TYR A 110 6.96 4.23 17.31
CA TYR A 110 7.30 5.57 16.84
C TYR A 110 6.26 6.11 15.85
N ILE A 111 5.82 5.28 14.89
CA ILE A 111 4.84 5.70 13.87
C ILE A 111 3.53 6.09 14.52
N GLU A 112 3.02 5.26 15.44
CA GLU A 112 1.75 5.53 16.12
C GLU A 112 1.84 6.77 17.01
N GLN A 113 2.93 6.95 17.74
CA GLN A 113 3.15 8.14 18.57
C GLN A 113 3.20 9.42 17.72
N SER A 114 3.95 9.40 16.60
CA SER A 114 4.05 10.52 15.68
C SER A 114 2.71 10.83 15.02
N ARG A 115 1.99 9.79 14.56
CA ARG A 115 0.65 9.93 13.98
C ARG A 115 -0.32 10.59 14.96
N ARG A 116 -0.37 10.13 16.21
CA ARG A 116 -1.22 10.74 17.26
C ARG A 116 -0.86 12.20 17.51
N LYS A 117 0.43 12.53 17.54
CA LYS A 117 0.88 13.92 17.72
C LYS A 117 0.33 14.82 16.62
N PHE A 118 0.54 14.45 15.34
CA PHE A 118 0.08 15.25 14.20
C PHE A 118 -1.45 15.32 14.13
N TYR A 119 -2.12 14.19 14.36
CA TYR A 119 -3.58 14.14 14.38
C TYR A 119 -4.18 15.06 15.46
N ASN A 120 -3.64 15.04 16.66
CA ASN A 120 -4.15 15.87 17.77
C ASN A 120 -3.94 17.36 17.51
N ILE A 121 -2.82 17.76 16.93
CA ILE A 121 -2.56 19.16 16.53
C ILE A 121 -3.61 19.61 15.52
N GLY A 122 -3.79 18.86 14.44
CA GLY A 122 -4.74 19.20 13.39
C GLY A 122 -6.20 19.15 13.85
N LYS A 123 -6.57 18.15 14.67
CA LYS A 123 -7.91 18.05 15.25
C LYS A 123 -8.25 19.26 16.09
N SER A 124 -7.35 19.68 16.98
CA SER A 124 -7.57 20.84 17.83
C SER A 124 -7.72 22.12 17.04
N TYR A 125 -7.00 22.26 15.91
CA TYR A 125 -7.13 23.38 15.01
C TYR A 125 -8.48 23.38 14.30
N TYR A 126 -8.85 22.30 13.62
CA TYR A 126 -10.12 22.22 12.88
C TYR A 126 -11.35 22.31 13.79
N GLN A 127 -11.26 21.78 15.00
CA GLN A 127 -12.35 21.91 15.98
C GLN A 127 -12.57 23.39 16.36
N ARG A 128 -11.50 24.14 16.64
CA ARG A 128 -11.61 25.58 16.94
C ARG A 128 -12.19 26.36 15.77
N GLU A 129 -11.73 26.08 14.53
CA GLU A 129 -12.26 26.72 13.33
C GLU A 129 -13.73 26.41 13.11
N TYR A 130 -14.14 25.17 13.32
CA TYR A 130 -15.54 24.75 13.24
C TYR A 130 -16.40 25.49 14.27
N GLU A 131 -15.98 25.54 15.53
CA GLU A 131 -16.68 26.23 16.61
C GLU A 131 -16.79 27.73 16.33
N ARG A 132 -15.73 28.37 15.82
CA ARG A 132 -15.75 29.79 15.43
C ARG A 132 -16.75 30.06 14.31
N LYS A 133 -16.73 29.32 13.23
CA LYS A 133 -17.68 29.44 12.11
C LYS A 133 -19.11 29.18 12.54
N LEU A 134 -19.32 28.18 13.38
CA LEU A 134 -20.62 27.87 13.96
C LEU A 134 -21.18 29.06 14.78
N GLN A 135 -20.34 29.68 15.56
CA GLN A 135 -20.72 30.87 16.33
C GLN A 135 -21.05 32.07 15.42
N GLU A 136 -20.25 32.28 14.35
CA GLU A 136 -20.52 33.33 13.35
C GLU A 136 -21.89 33.11 12.68
N LEU A 137 -22.23 31.88 12.25
CA LEU A 137 -23.52 31.55 11.68
C LEU A 137 -24.68 31.82 12.67
N ARG A 138 -24.52 31.48 13.94
CA ARG A 138 -25.54 31.74 14.98
C ARG A 138 -25.77 33.23 15.17
N VAL A 139 -24.70 34.03 15.26
CA VAL A 139 -24.80 35.49 15.39
C VAL A 139 -25.47 36.10 14.17
N THR A 140 -25.11 35.68 12.97
CA THR A 140 -25.71 36.15 11.72
C THR A 140 -27.20 35.87 11.67
N ARG A 141 -27.63 34.67 12.12
CA ARG A 141 -29.04 34.32 12.23
C ARG A 141 -29.80 35.22 13.20
N GLU A 142 -29.23 35.47 14.39
CA GLU A 142 -29.84 36.31 15.41
C GLU A 142 -30.02 37.76 14.94
N LEU A 143 -29.02 38.31 14.21
CA LEU A 143 -29.04 39.70 13.75
C LEU A 143 -29.88 39.93 12.49
N GLN A 144 -29.93 38.95 11.56
CA GLN A 144 -30.53 39.14 10.21
C GLN A 144 -31.91 38.49 10.08
N GLN A 145 -32.46 37.83 11.13
CA GLN A 145 -33.70 37.03 11.02
C GLN A 145 -33.64 36.08 9.79
N ALA A 146 -32.46 35.54 9.50
CA ALA A 146 -32.23 34.68 8.33
C ALA A 146 -33.23 33.53 8.30
N ASP A 147 -33.67 33.17 7.09
CA ASP A 147 -34.52 32.05 6.85
C ASP A 147 -33.93 30.77 7.47
N ILE A 148 -34.78 30.04 8.22
CA ILE A 148 -34.40 28.82 8.93
C ILE A 148 -33.79 27.80 7.96
N ALA A 149 -34.34 27.68 6.76
CA ALA A 149 -33.87 26.74 5.74
C ALA A 149 -32.43 27.06 5.27
N THR A 150 -32.11 28.32 5.08
CA THR A 150 -30.74 28.76 4.73
C THR A 150 -29.77 28.47 5.86
N PHE A 151 -30.14 28.74 7.11
CA PHE A 151 -29.29 28.42 8.26
C PHE A 151 -29.04 26.92 8.40
N GLU A 152 -30.05 26.07 8.24
CA GLU A 152 -29.89 24.61 8.28
C GLU A 152 -29.02 24.09 7.16
N GLN A 153 -29.13 24.67 5.96
CA GLN A 153 -28.27 24.35 4.83
C GLN A 153 -26.80 24.70 5.10
N GLU A 154 -26.51 25.91 5.59
CA GLU A 154 -25.17 26.35 5.92
C GLU A 154 -24.54 25.53 7.05
N MET A 155 -25.32 25.17 8.06
CA MET A 155 -24.93 24.25 9.13
C MET A 155 -24.57 22.87 8.60
N SER A 156 -25.37 22.33 7.69
CA SER A 156 -25.12 21.03 7.07
C SER A 156 -23.83 21.06 6.22
N GLN A 157 -23.62 22.14 5.46
CA GLN A 157 -22.41 22.34 4.67
C GLN A 157 -21.16 22.42 5.56
N LEU A 158 -21.22 23.21 6.63
CA LEU A 158 -20.12 23.36 7.59
C LEU A 158 -19.76 22.01 8.24
N SER A 159 -20.76 21.21 8.62
CA SER A 159 -20.55 19.87 9.16
C SER A 159 -19.87 18.94 8.14
N GLN A 160 -20.33 18.95 6.89
CA GLN A 160 -19.74 18.14 5.81
C GLN A 160 -18.30 18.56 5.52
N GLU A 161 -18.00 19.86 5.51
CA GLU A 161 -16.63 20.35 5.38
C GLU A 161 -15.73 19.87 6.52
N TYR A 162 -16.20 19.97 7.76
CA TYR A 162 -15.45 19.48 8.91
C TYR A 162 -15.13 17.98 8.78
N ASP A 163 -16.10 17.17 8.43
CA ASP A 163 -15.92 15.73 8.26
C ASP A 163 -14.91 15.40 7.14
N LYS A 164 -14.95 16.13 6.01
CA LYS A 164 -13.96 15.99 4.94
C LYS A 164 -12.56 16.34 5.42
N ARG A 165 -12.40 17.45 6.15
CA ARG A 165 -11.10 17.87 6.70
C ARG A 165 -10.56 16.86 7.71
N MET A 166 -11.42 16.29 8.56
CA MET A 166 -11.01 15.27 9.52
C MET A 166 -10.53 13.96 8.85
N LYS A 167 -11.17 13.53 7.76
CA LYS A 167 -10.70 12.38 6.96
C LYS A 167 -9.35 12.63 6.30
N LEU A 168 -9.16 13.82 5.74
CA LEU A 168 -7.88 14.23 5.17
C LEU A 168 -6.77 14.30 6.23
N LEU A 169 -7.10 14.82 7.41
CA LEU A 169 -6.17 14.91 8.53
C LEU A 169 -5.65 13.54 8.96
N ASP A 170 -6.50 12.53 9.06
CA ASP A 170 -6.09 11.17 9.42
C ASP A 170 -5.08 10.61 8.41
N TYR A 171 -5.34 10.80 7.12
CA TYR A 171 -4.42 10.44 6.06
C TYR A 171 -3.07 11.15 6.16
N TYR A 172 -3.08 12.49 6.33
CA TYR A 172 -1.85 13.26 6.44
C TYR A 172 -1.07 12.91 7.70
N ALA A 173 -1.73 12.68 8.81
CA ALA A 173 -1.08 12.28 10.06
C ALA A 173 -0.32 10.96 9.91
N ASP A 174 -0.89 9.95 9.22
CA ASP A 174 -0.18 8.70 8.90
C ASP A 174 1.00 8.96 7.97
N LYS A 175 0.82 9.78 6.94
CA LYS A 175 1.88 10.11 6.00
C LYS A 175 3.04 10.85 6.69
N PHE A 176 2.75 11.87 7.50
CA PHE A 176 3.76 12.61 8.25
C PHE A 176 4.52 11.76 9.26
N ALA A 177 3.84 10.79 9.89
CA ALA A 177 4.48 9.90 10.83
C ALA A 177 5.55 8.99 10.20
N ARG A 178 5.45 8.77 8.89
CA ARG A 178 6.34 7.89 8.12
C ARG A 178 7.40 8.63 7.33
N ILE A 179 7.35 9.96 7.30
CA ILE A 179 8.34 10.76 6.57
C ILE A 179 9.65 10.79 7.33
N ASN A 180 10.73 10.48 6.64
CA ASN A 180 12.07 10.78 7.13
C ASN A 180 12.29 12.29 7.03
N LYS A 181 12.39 12.97 8.19
CA LYS A 181 12.54 14.44 8.25
C LYS A 181 13.76 14.94 7.48
N ASP A 182 14.76 14.11 7.32
CA ASP A 182 16.03 14.45 6.69
C ASP A 182 15.98 14.34 5.16
N GLU A 183 15.02 13.57 4.62
CA GLU A 183 14.78 13.46 3.18
C GLU A 183 13.76 14.47 2.65
N LEU A 184 13.19 15.30 3.52
CA LEU A 184 12.20 16.28 3.10
C LEU A 184 12.77 17.29 2.10
N SER A 185 12.05 17.50 1.02
CA SER A 185 12.26 18.67 0.15
C SER A 185 12.15 19.98 0.96
N ALA A 186 12.68 21.07 0.45
CA ALA A 186 12.56 22.38 1.10
C ALA A 186 11.11 22.75 1.41
N MET A 187 10.20 22.40 0.50
CA MET A 187 8.76 22.66 0.61
C MET A 187 8.11 21.80 1.69
N GLU A 188 8.43 20.52 1.75
CA GLU A 188 7.91 19.61 2.79
C GLU A 188 8.42 20.00 4.19
N ARG A 189 9.67 20.45 4.30
CA ARG A 189 10.20 21.00 5.55
C ARG A 189 9.44 22.25 5.98
N GLN A 190 9.09 23.15 5.04
CA GLN A 190 8.30 24.33 5.32
C GLN A 190 6.89 23.97 5.79
N ALA A 191 6.22 23.05 5.12
CA ALA A 191 4.90 22.54 5.53
C ALA A 191 4.94 21.88 6.91
N MET A 192 5.97 21.06 7.18
CA MET A 192 6.16 20.44 8.49
C MET A 192 6.36 21.48 9.60
N ALA A 193 7.15 22.53 9.34
CA ALA A 193 7.36 23.62 10.30
C ALA A 193 6.07 24.41 10.60
N LEU A 194 5.17 24.55 9.61
CA LEU A 194 3.85 25.16 9.81
C LEU A 194 2.95 24.26 10.68
N VAL A 195 2.94 22.93 10.41
CA VAL A 195 2.21 21.97 11.25
C VAL A 195 2.71 22.02 12.71
N GLU A 196 4.01 22.08 12.94
CA GLU A 196 4.59 22.16 14.29
C GLU A 196 4.22 23.49 15.01
N LYS A 197 4.00 24.56 14.28
CA LYS A 197 3.48 25.83 14.80
C LYS A 197 1.95 25.86 14.96
N GLY A 198 1.25 24.82 14.50
CA GLY A 198 -0.21 24.73 14.52
C GLY A 198 -0.91 25.44 13.36
N ASP A 199 -0.16 25.92 12.36
CA ASP A 199 -0.72 26.47 11.12
C ASP A 199 -0.97 25.35 10.10
N ILE A 200 -2.08 24.66 10.30
CA ILE A 200 -2.45 23.51 9.49
C ILE A 200 -2.90 23.95 8.09
N ASP A 201 -3.64 25.05 7.98
CA ASP A 201 -4.10 25.55 6.68
C ASP A 201 -2.94 26.01 5.81
N GLY A 202 -1.95 26.71 6.38
CA GLY A 202 -0.73 27.06 5.69
C GLY A 202 0.05 25.84 5.20
N ALA A 203 0.15 24.79 6.01
CA ALA A 203 0.78 23.54 5.63
C ALA A 203 0.02 22.84 4.50
N ILE A 204 -1.31 22.77 4.57
CA ILE A 204 -2.16 22.19 3.53
C ILE A 204 -2.00 22.97 2.23
N HIS A 205 -2.01 24.29 2.29
CA HIS A 205 -1.86 25.14 1.11
C HIS A 205 -0.54 24.88 0.38
N ILE A 206 0.55 24.67 1.11
CA ILE A 206 1.83 24.27 0.51
C ILE A 206 1.71 22.92 -0.20
N TYR A 207 1.02 21.94 0.41
CA TYR A 207 0.83 20.62 -0.20
C TYR A 207 -0.11 20.67 -1.41
N GLU A 208 -1.17 21.46 -1.37
CA GLU A 208 -2.08 21.69 -2.51
C GLU A 208 -1.35 22.34 -3.69
N ALA A 209 -0.56 23.38 -3.42
CA ALA A 209 0.26 24.05 -4.43
C ALA A 209 1.31 23.12 -5.08
N SER A 210 1.70 22.04 -4.39
CA SER A 210 2.64 21.03 -4.90
C SER A 210 2.02 20.00 -5.84
N GLY A 211 0.70 20.00 -6.04
CA GLY A 211 -0.04 18.97 -6.80
C GLY A 211 -0.13 17.61 -6.11
N ILE A 212 0.35 17.48 -4.87
CA ILE A 212 0.30 16.21 -4.10
C ILE A 212 -1.15 15.79 -3.83
N VAL A 213 -2.04 16.75 -3.57
CA VAL A 213 -3.47 16.48 -3.34
C VAL A 213 -4.12 15.92 -4.61
N GLU A 214 -3.78 16.47 -5.78
CA GLU A 214 -4.26 15.99 -7.07
C GLU A 214 -3.74 14.57 -7.37
N GLN A 215 -2.45 14.32 -7.11
CA GLN A 215 -1.86 12.99 -7.24
C GLN A 215 -2.52 11.98 -6.30
N PHE A 216 -2.87 12.40 -5.09
CA PHE A 216 -3.59 11.56 -4.13
C PHE A 216 -5.02 11.26 -4.61
N SER A 217 -5.74 12.28 -5.06
CA SER A 217 -7.10 12.12 -5.63
C SER A 217 -7.09 11.17 -6.81
N ASN A 218 -6.10 11.29 -7.71
CA ASN A 218 -5.93 10.38 -8.85
C ASN A 218 -5.59 8.94 -8.41
N LYS A 219 -4.76 8.75 -7.37
CA LYS A 219 -4.47 7.42 -6.82
C LYS A 219 -5.70 6.81 -6.14
N MET A 220 -6.51 7.60 -5.45
CA MET A 220 -7.77 7.14 -4.87
C MET A 220 -8.75 6.71 -5.96
N ALA A 221 -8.91 7.52 -7.02
CA ALA A 221 -9.76 7.18 -8.16
C ALA A 221 -9.28 5.91 -8.89
N GLN A 222 -7.95 5.73 -9.04
CA GLN A 222 -7.37 4.50 -9.60
C GLN A 222 -7.65 3.30 -8.71
N ARG A 223 -7.53 3.44 -7.38
CA ARG A 223 -7.85 2.38 -6.42
C ARG A 223 -9.32 1.98 -6.51
N ASP A 224 -10.23 2.95 -6.54
CA ASP A 224 -11.66 2.71 -6.63
C ASP A 224 -12.03 2.03 -7.96
N SER A 225 -11.42 2.47 -9.07
CA SER A 225 -11.56 1.83 -10.39
C SER A 225 -11.05 0.39 -10.39
N LEU A 226 -9.88 0.14 -9.76
CA LEU A 226 -9.34 -1.21 -9.62
C LEU A 226 -10.24 -2.10 -8.76
N GLN A 227 -10.77 -1.57 -7.67
CA GLN A 227 -11.71 -2.28 -6.80
C GLN A 227 -13.00 -2.67 -7.56
N GLN A 228 -13.53 -1.76 -8.35
CA GLN A 228 -14.70 -2.02 -9.21
C GLN A 228 -14.41 -3.06 -10.29
N SER A 229 -13.24 -2.99 -10.92
CA SER A 229 -12.76 -3.99 -11.89
C SER A 229 -12.63 -5.37 -11.26
N LEU A 230 -12.05 -5.47 -10.06
CA LEU A 230 -11.94 -6.74 -9.32
C LEU A 230 -13.31 -7.33 -8.97
N GLN A 231 -14.27 -6.50 -8.55
CA GLN A 231 -15.65 -6.94 -8.28
C GLN A 231 -16.33 -7.47 -9.54
N THR A 232 -16.16 -6.79 -10.67
CA THR A 232 -16.70 -7.20 -11.97
C THR A 232 -16.10 -8.52 -12.42
N THR A 233 -14.78 -8.67 -12.33
CA THR A 233 -14.06 -9.92 -12.66
C THR A 233 -14.54 -11.06 -11.78
N ARG A 234 -14.67 -10.83 -10.48
CA ARG A 234 -15.21 -11.82 -9.53
C ARG A 234 -16.60 -12.31 -9.94
N ARG A 235 -17.47 -11.39 -10.32
CA ARG A 235 -18.83 -11.75 -10.77
C ARG A 235 -18.80 -12.61 -12.02
N LEU A 236 -17.97 -12.25 -13.01
CA LEU A 236 -17.83 -13.02 -14.25
C LEU A 236 -17.27 -14.41 -14.01
N ILE A 237 -16.24 -14.54 -13.18
CA ILE A 237 -15.66 -15.86 -12.82
C ILE A 237 -16.72 -16.74 -12.13
N LYS A 238 -17.53 -16.17 -11.22
CA LYS A 238 -18.61 -16.92 -10.57
C LYS A 238 -19.67 -17.40 -11.54
N GLN A 239 -20.09 -16.55 -12.48
CA GLN A 239 -21.05 -16.93 -13.52
C GLN A 239 -20.53 -18.04 -14.43
N GLN A 240 -19.25 -17.96 -14.83
CA GLN A 240 -18.61 -19.03 -15.62
C GLN A 240 -18.47 -20.32 -14.82
N LEU A 241 -18.12 -20.25 -13.55
CA LEU A 241 -18.01 -21.40 -12.68
C LEU A 241 -19.36 -22.12 -12.56
N GLU A 242 -20.44 -21.39 -12.28
CA GLU A 242 -21.79 -21.96 -12.20
C GLU A 242 -22.21 -22.65 -13.52
N TRP A 243 -21.82 -22.08 -14.66
CA TRP A 243 -22.10 -22.66 -15.97
C TRP A 243 -21.36 -23.99 -16.16
N TYR A 244 -20.03 -24.03 -15.89
CA TYR A 244 -19.23 -25.26 -16.02
C TYR A 244 -19.65 -26.35 -15.03
N GLU A 245 -20.07 -26.00 -13.82
CA GLU A 245 -20.56 -26.95 -12.83
C GLU A 245 -21.91 -27.58 -13.26
N LYS A 246 -22.73 -26.86 -14.02
CA LYS A 246 -24.01 -27.38 -14.55
C LYS A 246 -23.83 -28.24 -15.79
N GLU A 247 -22.87 -27.92 -16.66
CA GLU A 247 -22.68 -28.67 -17.90
C GLU A 247 -22.17 -30.08 -17.69
N GLY A 248 -21.35 -30.35 -16.67
CA GLY A 248 -20.78 -31.65 -16.41
C GLY A 248 -19.80 -32.12 -17.48
N GLY A 249 -19.01 -33.13 -17.21
CA GLY A 249 -18.00 -33.65 -18.13
C GLY A 249 -16.57 -33.33 -17.69
N SER A 250 -15.59 -34.11 -18.15
CA SER A 250 -14.21 -34.03 -17.66
C SER A 250 -13.54 -32.65 -17.96
N VAL A 251 -13.77 -32.10 -19.14
CA VAL A 251 -13.23 -30.78 -19.54
C VAL A 251 -13.87 -29.66 -18.73
N SER A 252 -15.16 -29.75 -18.45
CA SER A 252 -15.89 -28.76 -17.65
C SER A 252 -15.42 -28.80 -16.19
N GLN A 253 -15.13 -29.98 -15.64
CA GLN A 253 -14.59 -30.12 -14.30
C GLN A 253 -13.19 -29.53 -14.16
N GLU A 254 -12.31 -29.73 -15.13
CA GLU A 254 -10.98 -29.15 -15.12
C GLU A 254 -11.03 -27.61 -15.15
N LYS A 255 -11.88 -27.03 -16.03
CA LYS A 255 -12.09 -25.58 -16.10
C LYS A 255 -12.71 -25.01 -14.82
N ALA A 256 -13.64 -25.75 -14.20
CA ALA A 256 -14.21 -25.35 -12.91
C ALA A 256 -13.17 -25.31 -11.81
N ILE A 257 -12.21 -26.24 -11.77
CA ILE A 257 -11.09 -26.22 -10.82
C ILE A 257 -10.20 -24.99 -11.05
N GLN A 258 -9.84 -24.70 -12.30
CA GLN A 258 -9.03 -23.52 -12.64
C GLN A 258 -9.73 -22.21 -12.24
N LEU A 259 -11.03 -22.10 -12.49
CA LEU A 259 -11.82 -20.92 -12.09
C LEU A 259 -11.95 -20.78 -10.57
N LYS A 260 -12.06 -21.87 -9.82
CA LYS A 260 -12.03 -21.84 -8.34
C LYS A 260 -10.70 -21.31 -7.81
N GLN A 261 -9.59 -21.77 -8.38
CA GLN A 261 -8.26 -21.25 -8.02
C GLN A 261 -8.11 -19.77 -8.35
N ALA A 262 -8.54 -19.34 -9.54
CA ALA A 262 -8.53 -17.94 -9.94
C ALA A 262 -9.41 -17.07 -9.01
N LEU A 263 -10.59 -17.57 -8.62
CA LEU A 263 -11.47 -16.88 -7.68
C LEU A 263 -10.83 -16.73 -6.30
N GLN A 264 -10.19 -17.78 -5.80
CA GLN A 264 -9.48 -17.73 -4.53
C GLN A 264 -8.34 -16.71 -4.54
N GLN A 265 -7.51 -16.69 -5.58
CA GLN A 265 -6.44 -15.70 -5.75
C GLN A 265 -7.00 -14.27 -5.82
N LEU A 266 -8.12 -14.08 -6.51
CA LEU A 266 -8.77 -12.77 -6.62
C LEU A 266 -9.33 -12.31 -5.26
N GLU A 267 -9.91 -13.22 -4.47
CA GLU A 267 -10.42 -12.92 -3.12
C GLU A 267 -9.31 -12.58 -2.13
N GLU A 268 -8.17 -13.22 -2.25
CA GLU A 268 -6.97 -12.86 -1.48
C GLU A 268 -6.46 -11.46 -1.83
N LYS A 269 -6.37 -11.13 -3.12
CA LYS A 269 -6.02 -9.77 -3.58
C LYS A 269 -7.01 -8.72 -3.05
N TYR A 270 -8.30 -9.02 -3.08
CA TYR A 270 -9.34 -8.13 -2.56
C TYR A 270 -9.24 -7.92 -1.05
N LYS A 271 -8.94 -8.98 -0.28
CA LYS A 271 -8.70 -8.88 1.17
C LYS A 271 -7.49 -8.02 1.49
N LEU A 272 -6.40 -8.14 0.71
CA LEU A 272 -5.19 -7.33 0.87
C LEU A 272 -5.45 -5.85 0.60
N MET A 273 -6.23 -5.52 -0.43
CA MET A 273 -6.60 -4.12 -0.75
C MET A 273 -7.49 -3.46 0.32
N ASN A 274 -8.30 -4.24 1.04
CA ASN A 274 -9.22 -3.74 2.06
C ASN A 274 -8.70 -3.86 3.50
N ARG A 275 -7.54 -4.45 3.73
CA ARG A 275 -6.84 -4.37 5.01
C ARG A 275 -6.30 -2.95 5.17
N LYS A 276 -6.98 -2.19 6.04
CA LYS A 276 -6.55 -0.86 6.51
C LYS A 276 -5.34 -0.96 7.43
#